data_d1cf590bc82d9a04e7f10397b6175f84
#
_entry.id   d1cf590bc82d9a04e7f10397b6175f84
#
_cell.length_a   1.000
_cell.length_b   1.000
_cell.length_c   1.000
_cell.angle_alpha   90.00
_cell.angle_beta   90.00
_cell.angle_gamma   90.00
#
_symmetry.space_group_name_H-M   'P 1'
#
loop_
_entity.id
_entity.type
_entity.pdbx_description
1 polymer ?
#
loop_
_entity_poly.entity_id
_entity_poly.type
_entity_poly.pdbx_seq_one_letter_code
_entity_poly.pdbx_strand_id
1 'polypeptide(L)'
;MNIFYVIIFLFVSSLNVDSWGPTGHRVIGEIAEQNISEKTKEEITKLLDGQTLAYVSTFADEIKSDDRYDIYYPWHYINFDLDKDYMDTPPSDNGDLYIAINKCIDVLKDASSDKESKVFHLKLLVHFVGDLHQPLHLGQEIDRGANRIYVKWFGSNTNLHSVWDSKMIDSYKMSYSEMAYTLQKIYRNKSKDFKRED
;
A
#
# COMPACT_ATOMS: atom_id res chain seq x y z
N MET A 1 -55.63 -4.53 -10.61
CA MET A 1 -54.98 -4.30 -9.32
C MET A 1 -53.48 -4.58 -9.53
N ASN A 2 -52.72 -3.54 -9.87
CA ASN A 2 -51.33 -3.65 -10.25
C ASN A 2 -50.46 -3.47 -9.00
N ILE A 3 -49.74 -4.53 -8.62
CA ILE A 3 -48.80 -4.52 -7.52
C ILE A 3 -47.46 -4.05 -8.11
N PHE A 4 -47.08 -2.81 -7.79
CA PHE A 4 -45.72 -2.29 -8.06
C PHE A 4 -44.77 -2.88 -7.04
N TYR A 5 -43.87 -3.78 -7.48
CA TYR A 5 -42.71 -4.19 -6.68
C TYR A 5 -41.65 -3.08 -6.76
N VAL A 6 -41.50 -2.35 -5.66
CA VAL A 6 -40.35 -1.45 -5.48
C VAL A 6 -39.18 -2.31 -5.07
N ILE A 7 -38.27 -2.57 -6.01
CA ILE A 7 -36.97 -3.19 -5.71
C ILE A 7 -36.06 -2.11 -5.13
N ILE A 8 -35.93 -2.11 -3.80
CA ILE A 8 -34.95 -1.28 -3.10
C ILE A 8 -33.58 -1.97 -3.33
N PHE A 9 -32.78 -1.44 -4.24
CA PHE A 9 -31.36 -1.75 -4.33
C PHE A 9 -30.67 -1.12 -3.11
N LEU A 10 -30.47 -1.93 -2.07
CA LEU A 10 -29.52 -1.60 -1.02
C LEU A 10 -28.12 -1.63 -1.65
N PHE A 11 -27.61 -0.47 -2.02
CA PHE A 11 -26.19 -0.27 -2.24
C PHE A 11 -25.48 -0.48 -0.89
N VAL A 12 -25.06 -1.71 -0.63
CA VAL A 12 -24.03 -1.96 0.37
C VAL A 12 -22.75 -1.42 -0.25
N SER A 13 -22.44 -0.14 0.03
CA SER A 13 -21.11 0.38 -0.21
C SER A 13 -20.16 -0.43 0.69
N SER A 14 -19.49 -1.42 0.12
CA SER A 14 -18.32 -2.01 0.72
C SER A 14 -17.37 -0.83 1.01
N LEU A 15 -17.18 -0.53 2.29
CA LEU A 15 -16.13 0.37 2.74
C LEU A 15 -14.81 -0.36 2.45
N ASN A 16 -14.31 -0.17 1.24
CA ASN A 16 -12.96 -0.59 0.91
C ASN A 16 -12.05 0.19 1.85
N VAL A 17 -11.32 -0.51 2.67
CA VAL A 17 -10.15 0.02 3.38
C VAL A 17 -9.10 0.11 2.30
N ASP A 18 -8.99 1.28 1.68
CA ASP A 18 -7.98 1.54 0.68
C ASP A 18 -6.65 1.78 1.41
N SER A 19 -5.61 1.11 0.99
CA SER A 19 -4.21 1.42 1.26
C SER A 19 -3.84 2.78 0.63
N TRP A 20 -2.58 3.20 0.61
CA TRP A 20 -2.24 4.36 -0.22
C TRP A 20 -3.06 4.33 -1.51
N GLY A 21 -3.74 5.39 -1.86
CA GLY A 21 -4.42 5.44 -3.15
C GLY A 21 -3.44 5.19 -4.30
N PRO A 22 -3.94 4.88 -5.50
CA PRO A 22 -3.08 4.50 -6.63
C PRO A 22 -1.95 5.50 -6.93
N THR A 23 -2.17 6.79 -6.68
CA THR A 23 -1.15 7.82 -6.86
C THR A 23 0.01 7.63 -5.87
N GLY A 24 -0.29 7.38 -4.59
CA GLY A 24 0.71 7.16 -3.54
C GLY A 24 1.58 5.94 -3.82
N HIS A 25 0.96 4.79 -4.12
CA HIS A 25 1.69 3.57 -4.49
C HIS A 25 2.60 3.78 -5.69
N ARG A 26 2.13 4.44 -6.73
CA ARG A 26 2.95 4.72 -7.93
C ARG A 26 4.11 5.66 -7.64
N VAL A 27 3.93 6.66 -6.78
CA VAL A 27 5.02 7.53 -6.31
C VAL A 27 6.12 6.73 -5.63
N ILE A 28 5.74 5.82 -4.71
CA ILE A 28 6.69 4.99 -3.97
C ILE A 28 7.41 4.03 -4.93
N GLY A 29 6.68 3.37 -5.83
CA GLY A 29 7.24 2.49 -6.85
C GLY A 29 8.24 3.22 -7.77
N GLU A 30 7.91 4.42 -8.23
CA GLU A 30 8.78 5.27 -9.06
C GLU A 30 10.06 5.68 -8.31
N ILE A 31 9.93 6.11 -7.05
CA ILE A 31 11.09 6.45 -6.22
C ILE A 31 11.96 5.22 -5.98
N ALA A 32 11.38 4.06 -5.68
CA ALA A 32 12.10 2.82 -5.48
C ALA A 32 12.91 2.44 -6.74
N GLU A 33 12.29 2.46 -7.91
CA GLU A 33 12.94 2.10 -9.18
C GLU A 33 14.14 2.99 -9.51
N GLN A 34 14.10 4.27 -9.11
CA GLN A 34 15.20 5.21 -9.31
C GLN A 34 16.34 5.07 -8.29
N ASN A 35 16.15 4.30 -7.22
CA ASN A 35 17.13 4.14 -6.13
C ASN A 35 17.69 2.72 -5.98
N ILE A 36 17.24 1.75 -6.76
CA ILE A 36 17.82 0.39 -6.81
C ILE A 36 19.09 0.37 -7.70
N SER A 37 19.94 -0.65 -7.49
CA SER A 37 21.12 -0.85 -8.32
C SER A 37 20.74 -1.25 -9.74
N GLU A 38 21.59 -0.95 -10.73
CA GLU A 38 21.39 -1.37 -12.13
C GLU A 38 21.21 -2.89 -12.25
N LYS A 39 21.98 -3.68 -11.51
CA LYS A 39 21.82 -5.14 -11.48
C LYS A 39 20.42 -5.55 -10.99
N THR A 40 19.94 -4.93 -9.92
CA THR A 40 18.59 -5.19 -9.39
C THR A 40 17.51 -4.79 -10.40
N LYS A 41 17.71 -3.64 -11.06
CA LYS A 41 16.80 -3.16 -12.09
C LYS A 41 16.71 -4.10 -13.28
N GLU A 42 17.84 -4.62 -13.75
CA GLU A 42 17.86 -5.62 -14.83
C GLU A 42 17.10 -6.89 -14.46
N GLU A 43 17.30 -7.41 -13.25
CA GLU A 43 16.60 -8.62 -12.80
C GLU A 43 15.08 -8.40 -12.63
N ILE A 44 14.66 -7.25 -12.06
CA ILE A 44 13.25 -6.87 -11.96
C ILE A 44 12.64 -6.72 -13.35
N THR A 45 13.32 -6.04 -14.28
CA THR A 45 12.84 -5.85 -15.65
C THR A 45 12.60 -7.18 -16.37
N LYS A 46 13.52 -8.16 -16.20
CA LYS A 46 13.35 -9.51 -16.75
C LYS A 46 12.19 -10.26 -16.10
N LEU A 47 12.04 -10.13 -14.78
CA LEU A 47 11.00 -10.81 -14.02
C LEU A 47 9.61 -10.28 -14.36
N LEU A 48 9.47 -8.96 -14.47
CA LEU A 48 8.21 -8.27 -14.74
C LEU A 48 7.92 -8.04 -16.24
N ASP A 49 8.71 -8.65 -17.13
CA ASP A 49 8.57 -8.50 -18.59
C ASP A 49 8.51 -7.03 -19.04
N GLY A 50 9.35 -6.17 -18.43
CA GLY A 50 9.47 -4.74 -18.73
C GLY A 50 8.47 -3.83 -18.02
N GLN A 51 7.58 -4.35 -17.17
CA GLN A 51 6.70 -3.51 -16.34
C GLN A 51 7.53 -2.80 -15.27
N THR A 52 7.20 -1.52 -15.00
CA THR A 52 7.87 -0.71 -13.98
C THR A 52 7.35 -1.03 -12.57
N LEU A 53 8.14 -0.71 -11.52
CA LEU A 53 7.68 -0.81 -10.15
C LEU A 53 6.48 0.10 -9.89
N ALA A 54 6.44 1.29 -10.49
CA ALA A 54 5.28 2.19 -10.40
C ALA A 54 4.02 1.57 -10.99
N TYR A 55 4.13 0.82 -12.10
CA TYR A 55 2.99 0.16 -12.72
C TYR A 55 2.42 -0.97 -11.85
N VAL A 56 3.30 -1.81 -11.30
CA VAL A 56 2.87 -2.99 -10.52
C VAL A 56 2.54 -2.67 -9.06
N SER A 57 2.82 -1.46 -8.59
CA SER A 57 2.62 -1.07 -7.19
C SER A 57 1.16 -1.09 -6.73
N THR A 58 0.19 -1.06 -7.64
CA THR A 58 -1.25 -1.13 -7.34
C THR A 58 -1.81 -2.55 -7.39
N PHE A 59 -0.99 -3.55 -7.74
CA PHE A 59 -1.43 -4.92 -8.03
C PHE A 59 -2.21 -5.57 -6.87
N ALA A 60 -1.74 -5.44 -5.62
CA ALA A 60 -2.39 -6.09 -4.49
C ALA A 60 -3.80 -5.52 -4.20
N ASP A 61 -4.03 -4.24 -4.50
CA ASP A 61 -5.38 -3.64 -4.45
C ASP A 61 -6.26 -4.09 -5.61
N GLU A 62 -5.69 -4.22 -6.80
CA GLU A 62 -6.43 -4.64 -7.99
C GLU A 62 -7.01 -6.05 -7.84
N ILE A 63 -6.26 -6.98 -7.21
CA ILE A 63 -6.72 -8.35 -6.99
C ILE A 63 -7.77 -8.50 -5.87
N LYS A 64 -7.99 -7.48 -5.03
CA LYS A 64 -9.04 -7.49 -4.00
C LYS A 64 -10.47 -7.65 -4.55
N SER A 65 -10.67 -7.42 -5.84
CA SER A 65 -11.95 -7.63 -6.50
C SER A 65 -12.27 -9.09 -6.84
N ASP A 66 -11.34 -10.01 -6.59
CA ASP A 66 -11.44 -11.44 -6.87
C ASP A 66 -11.31 -12.24 -5.57
N ASP A 67 -12.39 -12.88 -5.15
CA ASP A 67 -12.51 -13.63 -3.89
C ASP A 67 -11.42 -14.70 -3.68
N ARG A 68 -10.78 -15.15 -4.78
CA ARG A 68 -9.63 -16.09 -4.71
C ARG A 68 -8.43 -15.51 -3.96
N TYR A 69 -8.38 -14.19 -3.84
CA TYR A 69 -7.28 -13.45 -3.21
C TYR A 69 -7.64 -12.86 -1.84
N ASP A 70 -8.81 -13.17 -1.29
CA ASP A 70 -9.25 -12.67 0.03
C ASP A 70 -8.26 -12.98 1.15
N ILE A 71 -7.50 -14.06 1.02
CA ILE A 71 -6.44 -14.45 1.96
C ILE A 71 -5.37 -13.37 2.13
N TYR A 72 -5.18 -12.50 1.14
CA TYR A 72 -4.19 -11.42 1.18
C TYR A 72 -4.73 -10.13 1.76
N TYR A 73 -6.03 -10.01 2.02
CA TYR A 73 -6.64 -8.79 2.56
C TYR A 73 -6.03 -8.33 3.89
N PRO A 74 -5.78 -9.21 4.89
CA PRO A 74 -5.16 -8.81 6.15
C PRO A 74 -3.70 -8.36 6.01
N TRP A 75 -3.05 -8.65 4.87
CA TRP A 75 -1.63 -8.37 4.65
C TRP A 75 -1.30 -6.92 4.35
N HIS A 76 -2.32 -6.06 4.22
CA HIS A 76 -2.14 -4.64 3.90
C HIS A 76 -1.88 -3.77 5.14
N TYR A 77 -2.05 -4.29 6.35
CA TYR A 77 -1.93 -3.50 7.58
C TYR A 77 -1.46 -4.35 8.76
N ILE A 78 -1.10 -3.66 9.83
CA ILE A 78 -0.82 -4.23 11.14
C ILE A 78 -1.72 -3.52 12.15
N ASN A 79 -2.43 -4.28 12.98
CA ASN A 79 -3.15 -3.75 14.13
C ASN A 79 -2.45 -4.20 15.41
N PHE A 80 -2.00 -3.25 16.23
CA PHE A 80 -1.41 -3.52 17.54
C PHE A 80 -1.60 -2.32 18.46
N ASP A 81 -1.44 -2.54 19.76
CA ASP A 81 -1.49 -1.46 20.75
C ASP A 81 -0.23 -0.60 20.63
N LEU A 82 -0.38 0.72 20.40
CA LEU A 82 0.75 1.64 20.17
C LEU A 82 1.66 1.84 21.38
N ASP A 83 1.25 1.40 22.59
CA ASP A 83 2.03 1.38 23.80
C ASP A 83 2.81 0.07 24.03
N LYS A 84 2.72 -0.88 23.09
CA LYS A 84 3.45 -2.14 23.06
C LYS A 84 4.41 -2.22 21.88
N ASP A 85 5.43 -3.07 22.03
CA ASP A 85 6.24 -3.46 20.87
C ASP A 85 5.46 -4.45 20.00
N TYR A 86 5.55 -4.30 18.69
CA TYR A 86 4.94 -5.24 17.75
C TYR A 86 5.43 -6.68 18.01
N MET A 87 6.70 -6.86 18.36
CA MET A 87 7.29 -8.18 18.61
C MET A 87 6.74 -8.85 19.87
N ASP A 88 6.14 -8.09 20.77
CA ASP A 88 5.45 -8.59 21.96
C ASP A 88 3.95 -8.84 21.74
N THR A 89 3.45 -8.53 20.53
CA THR A 89 2.07 -8.73 20.15
C THR A 89 1.91 -10.11 19.49
N PRO A 90 0.90 -10.92 19.86
CA PRO A 90 0.64 -12.17 19.17
C PRO A 90 0.40 -11.92 17.68
N PRO A 91 1.02 -12.70 16.77
CA PRO A 91 0.79 -12.53 15.35
C PRO A 91 -0.67 -12.80 15.01
N SER A 92 -1.20 -12.09 14.03
CA SER A 92 -2.53 -12.36 13.49
C SER A 92 -2.62 -13.77 12.89
N ASP A 93 -3.69 -14.50 13.18
CA ASP A 93 -3.93 -15.86 12.65
C ASP A 93 -3.92 -15.89 11.10
N ASN A 94 -4.30 -14.79 10.48
CA ASN A 94 -4.36 -14.64 9.02
C ASN A 94 -3.10 -13.98 8.43
N GLY A 95 -2.09 -13.73 9.25
CA GLY A 95 -0.94 -12.91 8.88
C GLY A 95 -1.26 -11.42 8.93
N ASP A 96 -0.24 -10.61 8.71
CA ASP A 96 -0.28 -9.15 8.65
C ASP A 96 0.78 -8.64 7.68
N LEU A 97 0.92 -7.34 7.58
CA LEU A 97 1.84 -6.67 6.67
C LEU A 97 3.32 -7.07 6.87
N TYR A 98 3.77 -7.22 8.12
CA TYR A 98 5.15 -7.63 8.41
C TYR A 98 5.42 -9.08 7.99
N ILE A 99 4.51 -9.98 8.32
CA ILE A 99 4.56 -11.40 7.92
C ILE A 99 4.53 -11.51 6.39
N ALA A 100 3.66 -10.75 5.74
CA ALA A 100 3.51 -10.74 4.29
C ALA A 100 4.78 -10.30 3.56
N ILE A 101 5.41 -9.22 4.01
CA ILE A 101 6.68 -8.73 3.45
C ILE A 101 7.76 -9.81 3.55
N ASN A 102 7.93 -10.42 4.72
CA ASN A 102 8.92 -11.49 4.91
C ASN A 102 8.63 -12.70 4.03
N LYS A 103 7.37 -13.13 3.93
CA LYS A 103 6.99 -14.23 3.04
C LYS A 103 7.30 -13.92 1.57
N CYS A 104 7.04 -12.70 1.10
CA CYS A 104 7.39 -12.31 -0.26
C CYS A 104 8.92 -12.35 -0.48
N ILE A 105 9.70 -11.88 0.50
CA ILE A 105 11.17 -11.92 0.45
C ILE A 105 11.66 -13.37 0.39
N ASP A 106 11.10 -14.27 1.18
CA ASP A 106 11.51 -15.68 1.22
C ASP A 106 11.25 -16.36 -0.13
N VAL A 107 10.08 -16.15 -0.75
CA VAL A 107 9.77 -16.67 -2.09
C VAL A 107 10.73 -16.13 -3.15
N LEU A 108 11.07 -14.85 -3.08
CA LEU A 108 12.00 -14.24 -4.04
C LEU A 108 13.44 -14.76 -3.89
N LYS A 109 13.86 -15.11 -2.67
CA LYS A 109 15.17 -15.68 -2.37
C LYS A 109 15.27 -17.18 -2.67
N ASP A 110 14.15 -17.89 -2.64
CA ASP A 110 14.14 -19.31 -2.86
C ASP A 110 14.44 -19.65 -4.33
N ALA A 111 15.56 -20.35 -4.57
CA ALA A 111 15.95 -20.78 -5.89
C ALA A 111 14.98 -21.80 -6.52
N SER A 112 14.20 -22.50 -5.72
CA SER A 112 13.22 -23.51 -6.18
C SER A 112 11.87 -22.90 -6.59
N SER A 113 11.62 -21.64 -6.22
CA SER A 113 10.38 -20.94 -6.61
C SER A 113 10.36 -20.68 -8.11
N ASP A 114 9.24 -21.01 -8.76
CA ASP A 114 9.04 -20.75 -10.19
C ASP A 114 8.89 -19.26 -10.51
N LYS A 115 8.99 -18.92 -11.82
CA LYS A 115 8.91 -17.54 -12.28
C LYS A 115 7.56 -16.90 -11.93
N GLU A 116 6.45 -17.60 -12.08
CA GLU A 116 5.10 -17.07 -11.83
C GLU A 116 4.92 -16.70 -10.37
N SER A 117 5.34 -17.59 -9.46
CA SER A 117 5.35 -17.32 -8.02
C SER A 117 6.23 -16.11 -7.66
N LYS A 118 7.42 -15.99 -8.25
CA LYS A 118 8.30 -14.83 -8.02
C LYS A 118 7.69 -13.52 -8.54
N VAL A 119 7.07 -13.53 -9.71
CA VAL A 119 6.38 -12.35 -10.28
C VAL A 119 5.25 -11.91 -9.36
N PHE A 120 4.42 -12.86 -8.93
CA PHE A 120 3.29 -12.59 -8.03
C PHE A 120 3.77 -11.95 -6.71
N HIS A 121 4.73 -12.59 -6.04
CA HIS A 121 5.24 -12.10 -4.76
C HIS A 121 6.07 -10.82 -4.88
N LEU A 122 6.74 -10.56 -6.02
CA LEU A 122 7.38 -9.27 -6.26
C LEU A 122 6.36 -8.14 -6.36
N LYS A 123 5.26 -8.34 -7.08
CA LYS A 123 4.18 -7.34 -7.17
C LYS A 123 3.54 -7.07 -5.81
N LEU A 124 3.28 -8.11 -5.02
CA LEU A 124 2.81 -7.97 -3.64
C LEU A 124 3.83 -7.21 -2.78
N LEU A 125 5.12 -7.56 -2.86
CA LEU A 125 6.16 -6.91 -2.07
C LEU A 125 6.24 -5.41 -2.34
N VAL A 126 6.21 -5.00 -3.61
CA VAL A 126 6.23 -3.59 -3.99
C VAL A 126 5.07 -2.82 -3.37
N HIS A 127 3.88 -3.40 -3.40
CA HIS A 127 2.69 -2.81 -2.79
C HIS A 127 2.80 -2.74 -1.27
N PHE A 128 3.11 -3.86 -0.61
CA PHE A 128 3.16 -3.94 0.84
C PHE A 128 4.27 -3.08 1.47
N VAL A 129 5.40 -2.91 0.79
CA VAL A 129 6.40 -1.93 1.22
C VAL A 129 5.83 -0.51 1.13
N GLY A 130 5.00 -0.22 0.14
CA GLY A 130 4.23 1.03 0.07
C GLY A 130 3.32 1.21 1.28
N ASP A 131 2.52 0.20 1.62
CA ASP A 131 1.62 0.20 2.78
C ASP A 131 2.37 0.40 4.10
N LEU A 132 3.55 -0.22 4.24
CA LEU A 132 4.40 -0.05 5.43
C LEU A 132 4.82 1.41 5.67
N HIS A 133 4.86 2.23 4.63
CA HIS A 133 5.18 3.66 4.73
C HIS A 133 3.97 4.55 5.00
N GLN A 134 2.75 3.98 5.08
CA GLN A 134 1.54 4.70 5.46
C GLN A 134 1.30 4.54 6.98
N PRO A 135 1.45 5.63 7.78
CA PRO A 135 1.43 5.52 9.23
C PRO A 135 0.16 4.87 9.81
N LEU A 136 -0.99 5.04 9.15
CA LEU A 136 -2.27 4.51 9.64
C LEU A 136 -2.48 3.03 9.27
N HIS A 137 -1.59 2.45 8.45
CA HIS A 137 -1.52 0.99 8.25
C HIS A 137 -0.81 0.27 9.39
N LEU A 138 -0.15 1.01 10.29
CA LEU A 138 0.42 0.55 11.55
C LEU A 138 -0.43 1.12 12.68
N GLY A 139 -1.69 0.75 12.72
CA GLY A 139 -2.71 1.38 13.55
C GLY A 139 -3.25 0.49 14.67
N GLN A 140 -4.32 0.98 15.29
CA GLN A 140 -5.03 0.26 16.34
C GLN A 140 -6.31 -0.37 15.79
N GLU A 141 -6.66 -1.55 16.30
CA GLU A 141 -7.90 -2.23 15.91
C GLU A 141 -9.15 -1.43 16.33
N ILE A 142 -9.09 -0.73 17.47
CA ILE A 142 -10.23 0.00 18.03
C ILE A 142 -10.80 1.06 17.07
N ASP A 143 -9.93 1.73 16.32
CA ASP A 143 -10.32 2.74 15.34
C ASP A 143 -10.11 2.29 13.88
N ARG A 144 -9.66 1.05 13.69
CA ARG A 144 -9.34 0.45 12.39
C ARG A 144 -8.35 1.30 11.59
N GLY A 145 -7.21 1.64 12.19
CA GLY A 145 -6.23 2.50 11.56
C GLY A 145 -6.82 3.87 11.18
N ALA A 146 -7.57 4.48 12.09
CA ALA A 146 -8.25 5.78 11.92
C ALA A 146 -9.40 5.80 10.86
N ASN A 147 -9.88 4.65 10.38
CA ASN A 147 -11.08 4.61 9.54
C ASN A 147 -12.34 5.01 10.31
N ARG A 148 -12.37 4.89 11.63
CA ARG A 148 -13.46 5.33 12.51
C ARG A 148 -13.28 6.76 13.02
N ILE A 149 -12.22 7.48 12.64
CA ILE A 149 -11.99 8.88 12.99
C ILE A 149 -12.56 9.75 11.88
N TYR A 150 -13.76 10.30 12.09
CA TYR A 150 -14.43 11.13 11.09
C TYR A 150 -13.91 12.56 11.13
N VAL A 151 -13.61 13.09 9.95
CA VAL A 151 -13.05 14.44 9.76
C VAL A 151 -13.75 15.15 8.60
N LYS A 152 -13.54 16.47 8.51
CA LYS A 152 -13.88 17.24 7.31
C LYS A 152 -12.62 17.58 6.53
N TRP A 153 -12.62 17.25 5.25
CA TRP A 153 -11.58 17.60 4.31
C TRP A 153 -12.16 18.55 3.25
N PHE A 154 -11.70 19.80 3.24
CA PHE A 154 -12.27 20.87 2.40
C PHE A 154 -13.81 20.93 2.44
N GLY A 155 -14.38 20.79 3.63
CA GLY A 155 -15.82 20.86 3.86
C GLY A 155 -16.59 19.55 3.62
N SER A 156 -16.02 18.54 3.00
CA SER A 156 -16.62 17.23 2.76
C SER A 156 -16.38 16.26 3.92
N ASN A 157 -17.38 15.50 4.32
CA ASN A 157 -17.23 14.48 5.35
C ASN A 157 -16.41 13.29 4.80
N THR A 158 -15.48 12.81 5.61
CA THR A 158 -14.64 11.66 5.31
C THR A 158 -14.08 11.07 6.62
N ASN A 159 -13.15 10.14 6.55
CA ASN A 159 -12.37 9.68 7.69
C ASN A 159 -10.88 10.04 7.53
N LEU A 160 -10.15 9.99 8.64
CA LEU A 160 -8.74 10.38 8.66
C LEU A 160 -7.88 9.44 7.79
N HIS A 161 -8.19 8.14 7.79
CA HIS A 161 -7.49 7.16 6.95
C HIS A 161 -7.56 7.54 5.47
N SER A 162 -8.77 7.79 4.92
CA SER A 162 -8.94 8.21 3.53
C SER A 162 -8.26 9.55 3.19
N VAL A 163 -8.09 10.44 4.19
CA VAL A 163 -7.33 11.68 3.97
C VAL A 163 -5.87 11.36 3.71
N TRP A 164 -5.28 10.49 4.52
CA TRP A 164 -3.89 10.07 4.36
C TRP A 164 -3.67 9.26 3.09
N ASP A 165 -4.52 8.28 2.81
CA ASP A 165 -4.35 7.37 1.66
C ASP A 165 -4.41 8.08 0.32
N SER A 166 -5.37 8.99 0.17
CA SER A 166 -5.67 9.50 -1.17
C SER A 166 -5.87 11.00 -1.19
N LYS A 167 -6.75 11.54 -0.34
CA LYS A 167 -7.26 12.90 -0.52
C LYS A 167 -6.19 13.97 -0.41
N MET A 168 -5.24 13.81 0.51
CA MET A 168 -4.12 14.73 0.69
C MET A 168 -3.20 14.70 -0.53
N ILE A 169 -2.83 13.51 -1.01
CA ILE A 169 -1.95 13.31 -2.17
C ILE A 169 -2.62 13.86 -3.43
N ASP A 170 -3.86 13.45 -3.69
CA ASP A 170 -4.60 13.86 -4.89
C ASP A 170 -4.92 15.35 -4.92
N SER A 171 -4.94 16.02 -3.75
CA SER A 171 -5.14 17.47 -3.68
C SER A 171 -4.03 18.29 -4.34
N TYR A 172 -2.81 17.73 -4.45
CA TYR A 172 -1.70 18.37 -5.16
C TYR A 172 -1.91 18.47 -6.67
N LYS A 173 -2.82 17.66 -7.25
CA LYS A 173 -3.12 17.63 -8.70
C LYS A 173 -1.89 17.38 -9.57
N MET A 174 -0.91 16.67 -9.05
CA MET A 174 0.30 16.25 -9.74
C MET A 174 0.14 14.81 -10.24
N SER A 175 0.77 14.49 -11.36
CA SER A 175 0.99 13.09 -11.72
C SER A 175 1.94 12.42 -10.73
N TYR A 176 1.88 11.09 -10.62
CA TYR A 176 2.78 10.35 -9.73
C TYR A 176 4.26 10.61 -10.07
N SER A 177 4.60 10.73 -11.35
CA SER A 177 5.99 10.97 -11.79
C SER A 177 6.48 12.38 -11.44
N GLU A 178 5.62 13.41 -11.60
CA GLU A 178 5.94 14.77 -11.17
C GLU A 178 6.14 14.85 -9.65
N MET A 179 5.27 14.16 -8.90
CA MET A 179 5.37 14.11 -7.45
C MET A 179 6.65 13.39 -7.01
N ALA A 180 6.96 12.21 -7.58
CA ALA A 180 8.17 11.47 -7.28
C ALA A 180 9.44 12.31 -7.57
N TYR A 181 9.50 12.96 -8.71
CA TYR A 181 10.60 13.86 -9.06
C TYR A 181 10.75 15.01 -8.06
N THR A 182 9.64 15.66 -7.71
CA THR A 182 9.64 16.81 -6.78
C THR A 182 10.08 16.40 -5.39
N LEU A 183 9.56 15.29 -4.86
CA LEU A 183 9.91 14.78 -3.53
C LEU A 183 11.39 14.42 -3.45
N GLN A 184 11.94 13.73 -4.44
CA GLN A 184 13.37 13.41 -4.46
C GLN A 184 14.26 14.64 -4.52
N LYS A 185 13.86 15.68 -5.28
CA LYS A 185 14.60 16.94 -5.34
C LYS A 185 14.60 17.65 -3.99
N ILE A 186 13.45 17.67 -3.31
CA ILE A 186 13.33 18.26 -1.95
C ILE A 186 14.19 17.47 -0.97
N TYR A 187 14.12 16.13 -0.99
CA TYR A 187 14.90 15.28 -0.09
C TYR A 187 16.41 15.45 -0.29
N ARG A 188 16.89 15.42 -1.54
CA ARG A 188 18.31 15.63 -1.85
C ARG A 188 18.84 17.00 -1.38
N ASN A 189 18.00 18.02 -1.38
CA ASN A 189 18.38 19.34 -0.86
C ASN A 189 18.41 19.34 0.68
N LYS A 190 17.42 18.74 1.33
CA LYS A 190 17.34 18.66 2.79
C LYS A 190 18.39 17.72 3.39
N SER A 191 18.71 16.59 2.76
CA SER A 191 19.73 15.66 3.27
C SER A 191 21.14 16.23 3.32
N LYS A 192 21.41 17.33 2.60
CA LYS A 192 22.67 18.08 2.73
C LYS A 192 22.73 18.90 4.02
N ASP A 193 21.58 19.24 4.58
CA ASP A 193 21.47 20.03 5.81
C ASP A 193 21.46 19.14 7.06
N PHE A 194 21.07 17.85 6.90
CA PHE A 194 21.18 16.82 7.96
C PHE A 194 22.58 16.18 7.88
N LYS A 195 23.63 16.90 8.26
CA LYS A 195 24.86 16.22 8.70
C LYS A 195 24.49 15.50 9.98
N ARG A 196 24.53 14.16 9.98
CA ARG A 196 24.58 13.38 11.21
C ARG A 196 25.76 13.94 11.99
N GLU A 197 25.50 14.53 13.14
CA GLU A 197 26.50 14.67 14.17
C GLU A 197 26.73 13.24 14.69
N ASP A 198 27.90 12.69 14.38
CA ASP A 198 28.38 11.40 14.92
C ASP A 198 28.73 11.57 16.41
#